data_667864a1e52b62c48c8b260488330ae9
#
_entry.id   667864a1e52b62c48c8b260488330ae9
#
_cell.length_a   1.000
_cell.length_b   1.000
_cell.length_c   1.000
_cell.angle_alpha   90.00
_cell.angle_beta   90.00
_cell.angle_gamma   90.00
#
_symmetry.space_group_name_H-M   'P 1'
#
loop_
_entity.id
_entity.type
_entity.pdbx_description
1 polymer ?
#
loop_
_entity_poly.entity_id
_entity_poly.type
_entity_poly.pdbx_seq_one_letter_code
_entity_poly.pdbx_strand_id
1 'polypeptide(L)'
;MPIHNQKTEIRRGPPFFLIRLTDPHLHCLPSLHVIIAPFTVFKISLIMGKFAEGKDAYQAETDHLFTMTVRIIDSVLFMKQHSVNCVPAGHFMLQGRIPEFTSKYSDMLLDNILKVPEIPVGNREEIVIYMKTLLSWFSNQQENKASSKVLIDFLLNYPRTNS
;
A
#
# COMPACT_ATOMS: atom_id res chain seq x y z
N MET A 1 11.27 -19.31 9.76
CA MET A 1 10.22 -20.30 9.41
C MET A 1 9.78 -20.05 7.99
N PRO A 2 9.81 -21.01 7.08
CA PRO A 2 9.32 -20.80 5.71
C PRO A 2 7.80 -20.77 5.74
N ILE A 3 7.23 -19.67 5.24
CA ILE A 3 5.78 -19.55 5.03
C ILE A 3 5.41 -20.53 3.93
N HIS A 4 4.77 -21.61 4.31
CA HIS A 4 4.34 -22.68 3.43
C HIS A 4 3.37 -22.14 2.38
N ASN A 5 3.69 -22.36 1.14
CA ASN A 5 2.94 -22.07 -0.08
C ASN A 5 1.57 -22.78 -0.07
N GLN A 6 0.56 -22.20 0.54
CA GLN A 6 -0.82 -22.57 0.23
C GLN A 6 -1.15 -22.03 -1.16
N LYS A 7 -0.93 -22.90 -2.15
CA LYS A 7 -1.43 -22.71 -3.52
C LYS A 7 -2.96 -22.83 -3.48
N THR A 8 -3.64 -21.72 -3.28
CA THR A 8 -5.09 -21.68 -3.47
C THR A 8 -5.41 -21.79 -4.96
N GLU A 9 -6.28 -22.72 -5.33
CA GLU A 9 -6.70 -23.03 -6.71
C GLU A 9 -7.35 -21.86 -7.48
N ILE A 10 -7.71 -20.78 -6.78
CA ILE A 10 -8.30 -19.55 -7.33
C ILE A 10 -7.41 -18.88 -8.41
N ARG A 11 -6.14 -19.29 -8.54
CA ARG A 11 -5.13 -18.66 -9.41
C ARG A 11 -5.19 -19.04 -10.89
N ARG A 12 -6.05 -19.94 -11.31
CA ARG A 12 -6.04 -20.50 -12.68
C ARG A 12 -7.18 -20.01 -13.58
N GLY A 13 -8.02 -19.08 -13.12
CA GLY A 13 -9.12 -18.56 -13.93
C GLY A 13 -8.65 -17.64 -15.06
N PRO A 14 -9.40 -17.58 -16.19
CA PRO A 14 -9.10 -16.77 -17.37
C PRO A 14 -8.81 -15.29 -17.08
N PRO A 15 -9.50 -14.62 -16.12
CA PRO A 15 -9.24 -13.21 -15.81
C PRO A 15 -7.83 -12.95 -15.30
N PHE A 16 -7.30 -13.86 -14.47
CA PHE A 16 -5.93 -13.72 -13.92
C PHE A 16 -4.85 -13.91 -14.96
N PHE A 17 -5.09 -14.78 -15.94
CA PHE A 17 -4.16 -14.97 -17.07
C PHE A 17 -4.11 -13.71 -17.93
N LEU A 18 -5.26 -13.10 -18.22
CA LEU A 18 -5.34 -11.89 -19.04
C LEU A 18 -4.64 -10.71 -18.35
N ILE A 19 -4.86 -10.50 -17.04
CA ILE A 19 -4.20 -9.46 -16.27
C ILE A 19 -2.68 -9.66 -16.29
N ARG A 20 -2.20 -10.89 -16.11
CA ARG A 20 -0.76 -11.19 -16.19
C ARG A 20 -0.16 -10.95 -17.57
N LEU A 21 -0.92 -11.12 -18.63
CA LEU A 21 -0.46 -10.91 -20.00
C LEU A 21 -0.39 -9.42 -20.35
N THR A 22 -1.33 -8.61 -19.82
CA THR A 22 -1.46 -7.19 -20.14
C THR A 22 -0.69 -6.28 -19.18
N ASP A 23 -0.42 -6.74 -17.97
CA ASP A 23 0.39 -6.04 -16.96
C ASP A 23 1.64 -6.90 -16.65
N PRO A 24 2.69 -6.81 -17.46
CA PRO A 24 3.93 -7.50 -17.18
C PRO A 24 4.42 -7.04 -15.81
N HIS A 25 4.58 -8.00 -14.90
CA HIS A 25 5.00 -7.79 -13.51
C HIS A 25 6.37 -7.14 -13.42
N LEU A 26 6.40 -5.87 -13.75
CA LEU A 26 7.50 -5.03 -13.34
C LEU A 26 7.39 -4.93 -11.84
N HIS A 27 8.32 -5.54 -11.14
CA HIS A 27 8.49 -5.41 -9.70
C HIS A 27 8.85 -3.97 -9.35
N CYS A 28 7.92 -3.05 -9.65
CA CYS A 28 8.09 -1.64 -9.33
C CYS A 28 7.90 -1.47 -7.83
N LEU A 29 8.95 -1.18 -7.14
CA LEU A 29 8.90 -0.69 -5.77
C LEU A 29 9.18 0.83 -5.81
N PRO A 30 8.25 1.67 -5.39
CA PRO A 30 6.89 1.38 -4.94
C PRO A 30 5.89 1.18 -6.09
N SER A 31 4.78 0.49 -5.81
CA SER A 31 3.68 0.36 -6.76
C SER A 31 2.99 1.69 -7.02
N LEU A 32 2.73 2.00 -8.29
CA LEU A 32 2.01 3.21 -8.67
C LEU A 32 0.59 3.27 -8.08
N HIS A 33 -0.11 2.15 -8.02
CA HIS A 33 -1.45 2.06 -7.43
C HIS A 33 -1.43 2.44 -5.93
N VAL A 34 -0.41 1.97 -5.20
CA VAL A 34 -0.23 2.27 -3.77
C VAL A 34 0.16 3.72 -3.53
N ILE A 35 0.68 4.43 -4.52
CA ILE A 35 0.99 5.86 -4.42
C ILE A 35 -0.22 6.69 -4.84
N ILE A 36 -0.78 6.43 -6.05
CA ILE A 36 -1.81 7.29 -6.64
C ILE A 36 -3.11 7.25 -5.84
N ALA A 37 -3.58 6.06 -5.43
CA ALA A 37 -4.85 5.96 -4.74
C ALA A 37 -4.86 6.74 -3.40
N PRO A 38 -3.92 6.53 -2.45
CA PRO A 38 -3.87 7.31 -1.22
C PRO A 38 -3.63 8.81 -1.48
N PHE A 39 -2.77 9.16 -2.44
CA PHE A 39 -2.50 10.54 -2.80
C PHE A 39 -3.76 11.26 -3.28
N THR A 40 -4.49 10.65 -4.21
CA THR A 40 -5.69 11.24 -4.79
C THR A 40 -6.76 11.47 -3.72
N VAL A 41 -7.04 10.46 -2.90
CA VAL A 41 -8.04 10.58 -1.83
C VAL A 41 -7.61 11.61 -0.80
N PHE A 42 -6.34 11.62 -0.41
CA PHE A 42 -5.81 12.62 0.51
C PHE A 42 -5.98 14.04 -0.04
N LYS A 43 -5.63 14.29 -1.31
CA LYS A 43 -5.79 15.62 -1.93
C LYS A 43 -7.25 16.02 -2.10
N ILE A 44 -8.13 15.10 -2.50
CA ILE A 44 -9.57 15.36 -2.58
C ILE A 44 -10.10 15.73 -1.19
N SER A 45 -9.75 14.97 -0.15
CA SER A 45 -10.16 15.25 1.23
C SER A 45 -9.73 16.65 1.70
N LEU A 46 -8.50 17.07 1.37
CA LEU A 46 -8.02 18.41 1.69
C LEU A 46 -8.81 19.50 0.94
N ILE A 47 -9.15 19.27 -0.32
CA ILE A 47 -9.92 20.23 -1.13
C ILE A 47 -11.34 20.31 -0.61
N MET A 48 -12.01 19.18 -0.42
CA MET A 48 -13.37 19.15 0.11
C MET A 48 -13.47 19.81 1.48
N GLY A 49 -12.50 19.60 2.37
CA GLY A 49 -12.45 20.24 3.68
C GLY A 49 -12.33 21.76 3.65
N LYS A 50 -11.88 22.34 2.53
CA LYS A 50 -11.80 23.79 2.35
C LYS A 50 -13.13 24.41 1.85
N PHE A 51 -13.96 23.64 1.14
CA PHE A 51 -15.14 24.13 0.46
C PHE A 51 -16.45 23.59 1.05
N ALA A 52 -16.42 22.62 1.94
CA ALA A 52 -17.62 22.05 2.51
C ALA A 52 -18.29 22.97 3.52
N GLU A 53 -19.54 23.33 3.26
CA GLU A 53 -20.38 24.11 4.17
C GLU A 53 -20.95 23.28 5.34
N GLY A 54 -20.75 21.97 5.35
CA GLY A 54 -21.20 21.05 6.41
C GLY A 54 -20.23 19.90 6.63
N LYS A 55 -19.86 19.67 7.91
CA LYS A 55 -18.90 18.60 8.25
C LYS A 55 -19.39 17.19 7.91
N ASP A 56 -20.69 16.94 8.06
CA ASP A 56 -21.25 15.57 7.99
C ASP A 56 -21.30 15.03 6.55
N ALA A 57 -21.72 15.85 5.57
CA ALA A 57 -21.75 15.42 4.17
C ALA A 57 -20.33 15.15 3.64
N TYR A 58 -19.38 16.02 3.96
CA TYR A 58 -17.99 15.89 3.61
C TYR A 58 -17.34 14.62 4.23
N GLN A 59 -17.68 14.31 5.48
CA GLN A 59 -17.11 13.16 6.17
C GLN A 59 -17.52 11.84 5.51
N ALA A 60 -18.80 11.69 5.16
CA ALA A 60 -19.30 10.48 4.51
C ALA A 60 -18.61 10.21 3.17
N GLU A 61 -18.43 11.25 2.34
CA GLU A 61 -17.71 11.12 1.06
C GLU A 61 -16.23 10.78 1.26
N THR A 62 -15.58 11.38 2.24
CA THR A 62 -14.19 11.11 2.57
C THR A 62 -14.00 9.69 3.05
N ASP A 63 -14.89 9.18 3.90
CA ASP A 63 -14.86 7.81 4.40
C ASP A 63 -15.09 6.80 3.27
N HIS A 64 -15.99 7.13 2.33
CA HIS A 64 -16.22 6.30 1.14
C HIS A 64 -14.95 6.22 0.27
N LEU A 65 -14.34 7.35 -0.06
CA LEU A 65 -13.11 7.43 -0.84
C LEU A 65 -11.95 6.71 -0.14
N PHE A 66 -11.84 6.85 1.18
CA PHE A 66 -10.86 6.13 1.98
C PHE A 66 -11.06 4.62 1.88
N THR A 67 -12.30 4.16 2.02
CA THR A 67 -12.65 2.74 1.89
C THR A 67 -12.30 2.20 0.51
N MET A 68 -12.56 2.96 -0.56
CA MET A 68 -12.15 2.59 -1.92
C MET A 68 -10.63 2.49 -2.06
N THR A 69 -9.87 3.40 -1.45
CA THR A 69 -8.40 3.33 -1.45
C THR A 69 -7.91 2.04 -0.80
N VAL A 70 -8.45 1.69 0.36
CA VAL A 70 -8.13 0.43 1.04
C VAL A 70 -8.41 -0.76 0.13
N ARG A 71 -9.59 -0.80 -0.52
CA ARG A 71 -9.96 -1.89 -1.44
C ARG A 71 -9.03 -1.99 -2.65
N ILE A 72 -8.58 -0.88 -3.20
CA ILE A 72 -7.60 -0.88 -4.31
C ILE A 72 -6.29 -1.51 -3.84
N ILE A 73 -5.77 -1.10 -2.68
CA ILE A 73 -4.53 -1.66 -2.13
C ILE A 73 -4.70 -3.16 -1.86
N ASP A 74 -5.79 -3.56 -1.22
CA ASP A 74 -6.07 -4.97 -0.94
C ASP A 74 -6.17 -5.81 -2.21
N SER A 75 -6.84 -5.29 -3.25
CA SER A 75 -6.94 -5.97 -4.54
C SER A 75 -5.58 -6.20 -5.17
N VAL A 76 -4.70 -5.21 -5.13
CA VAL A 76 -3.34 -5.28 -5.67
C VAL A 76 -2.49 -6.31 -4.93
N LEU A 77 -2.61 -6.36 -3.61
CA LEU A 77 -1.92 -7.35 -2.77
C LEU A 77 -2.50 -8.77 -2.98
N PHE A 78 -3.83 -8.88 -3.03
CA PHE A 78 -4.51 -10.16 -3.23
C PHE A 78 -4.20 -10.79 -4.58
N MET A 79 -4.22 -10.00 -5.65
CA MET A 79 -3.87 -10.47 -7.00
C MET A 79 -2.38 -10.79 -7.14
N LYS A 80 -1.57 -10.54 -6.10
CA LYS A 80 -0.11 -10.70 -6.10
C LYS A 80 0.60 -9.97 -7.25
N GLN A 81 0.02 -8.88 -7.68
CA GLN A 81 0.68 -7.98 -8.62
C GLN A 81 1.87 -7.30 -7.98
N HIS A 82 1.80 -7.05 -6.67
CA HIS A 82 2.84 -6.38 -5.92
C HIS A 82 3.16 -7.10 -4.60
N SER A 83 4.38 -6.91 -4.14
CA SER A 83 4.81 -7.36 -2.81
C SER A 83 4.20 -6.48 -1.71
N VAL A 84 4.03 -7.06 -0.52
CA VAL A 84 3.66 -6.32 0.70
C VAL A 84 4.58 -5.14 0.98
N ASN A 85 5.84 -5.21 0.54
CA ASN A 85 6.83 -4.13 0.67
C ASN A 85 6.46 -2.87 -0.12
N CYS A 86 5.64 -3.01 -1.17
CA CYS A 86 5.22 -1.88 -2.01
C CYS A 86 4.38 -0.87 -1.23
N VAL A 87 3.62 -1.33 -0.23
CA VAL A 87 2.74 -0.46 0.58
C VAL A 87 3.55 0.51 1.44
N PRO A 88 4.43 0.05 2.35
CA PRO A 88 5.24 0.95 3.15
C PRO A 88 6.20 1.80 2.31
N ALA A 89 6.73 1.27 1.21
CA ALA A 89 7.57 2.04 0.30
C ALA A 89 6.81 3.19 -0.38
N GLY A 90 5.56 2.95 -0.81
CA GLY A 90 4.68 3.98 -1.38
C GLY A 90 4.34 5.06 -0.36
N HIS A 91 3.97 4.68 0.86
CA HIS A 91 3.68 5.62 1.95
C HIS A 91 4.90 6.45 2.33
N PHE A 92 6.07 5.83 2.41
CA PHE A 92 7.33 6.52 2.65
C PHE A 92 7.63 7.59 1.59
N MET A 93 7.43 7.26 0.30
CA MET A 93 7.60 8.23 -0.79
C MET A 93 6.61 9.39 -0.69
N LEU A 94 5.36 9.11 -0.32
CA LEU A 94 4.34 10.14 -0.13
C LEU A 94 4.69 11.07 1.04
N GLN A 95 5.11 10.53 2.17
CA GLN A 95 5.57 11.32 3.34
C GLN A 95 6.75 12.23 2.97
N GLY A 96 7.69 11.72 2.19
CA GLY A 96 8.88 12.50 1.77
C GLY A 96 8.60 13.57 0.71
N ARG A 97 7.44 13.54 0.05
CA ARG A 97 7.08 14.49 -1.03
C ARG A 97 5.92 15.40 -0.68
N ILE A 98 5.10 15.02 0.27
CA ILE A 98 3.89 15.74 0.65
C ILE A 98 3.92 15.92 2.16
N PRO A 99 4.33 17.09 2.66
CA PRO A 99 4.48 17.33 4.10
C PRO A 99 3.19 17.10 4.90
N GLU A 100 2.03 17.30 4.26
CA GLU A 100 0.73 17.09 4.88
C GLU A 100 0.32 15.61 4.95
N PHE A 101 0.97 14.72 4.19
CA PHE A 101 0.74 13.28 4.24
C PHE A 101 1.51 12.68 5.43
N THR A 102 0.92 12.80 6.60
CA THR A 102 1.57 12.45 7.87
C THR A 102 1.67 10.95 8.12
N SER A 103 2.53 10.56 9.05
CA SER A 103 2.60 9.18 9.55
C SER A 103 1.25 8.69 10.08
N LYS A 104 0.48 9.56 10.74
CA LYS A 104 -0.87 9.25 11.22
C LYS A 104 -1.81 8.77 10.11
N TYR A 105 -1.76 9.40 8.93
CA TYR A 105 -2.58 8.99 7.79
C TYR A 105 -2.11 7.63 7.23
N SER A 106 -0.79 7.41 7.16
CA SER A 106 -0.23 6.11 6.79
C SER A 106 -0.63 5.00 7.76
N ASP A 107 -0.55 5.25 9.07
CA ASP A 107 -0.97 4.29 10.09
C ASP A 107 -2.44 3.94 9.97
N MET A 108 -3.30 4.95 9.74
CA MET A 108 -4.72 4.75 9.52
C MET A 108 -5.00 3.85 8.31
N LEU A 109 -4.28 4.04 7.20
CA LEU A 109 -4.38 3.18 6.03
C LEU A 109 -3.90 1.75 6.34
N LEU A 110 -2.71 1.59 6.94
CA LEU A 110 -2.14 0.28 7.27
C LEU A 110 -3.03 -0.49 8.26
N ASP A 111 -3.70 0.20 9.17
CA ASP A 111 -4.62 -0.44 10.11
C ASP A 111 -5.91 -0.94 9.45
N ASN A 112 -6.25 -0.44 8.26
CA ASN A 112 -7.49 -0.80 7.58
C ASN A 112 -7.31 -1.74 6.39
N ILE A 113 -6.10 -1.90 5.84
CA ILE A 113 -5.84 -2.90 4.78
C ILE A 113 -6.00 -4.33 5.30
N LEU A 114 -6.30 -5.25 4.39
CA LEU A 114 -6.48 -6.68 4.63
C LEU A 114 -7.61 -7.00 5.64
N LYS A 115 -8.56 -6.08 5.82
CA LYS A 115 -9.76 -6.29 6.65
C LYS A 115 -10.99 -6.73 5.86
N VAL A 116 -10.87 -6.79 4.53
CA VAL A 116 -11.99 -7.15 3.66
C VAL A 116 -12.42 -8.59 3.96
N PRO A 117 -13.68 -8.82 4.39
CA PRO A 117 -14.14 -10.14 4.85
C PRO A 117 -14.04 -11.23 3.77
N GLU A 118 -14.13 -10.83 2.50
CA GLU A 118 -14.08 -11.72 1.35
C GLU A 118 -12.67 -12.28 1.10
N ILE A 119 -11.65 -11.73 1.76
CA ILE A 119 -10.25 -12.12 1.61
C ILE A 119 -9.69 -12.52 2.98
N PRO A 120 -9.92 -13.77 3.42
CA PRO A 120 -9.37 -14.23 4.69
C PRO A 120 -7.84 -14.28 4.61
N VAL A 121 -7.18 -13.43 5.38
CA VAL A 121 -5.72 -13.40 5.51
C VAL A 121 -5.35 -13.92 6.89
N GLY A 122 -4.90 -15.17 6.96
CA GLY A 122 -4.62 -15.85 8.23
C GLY A 122 -3.60 -15.14 9.13
N ASN A 123 -2.63 -14.42 8.53
CA ASN A 123 -1.54 -13.75 9.23
C ASN A 123 -1.62 -12.21 9.07
N ARG A 124 -2.83 -11.65 9.00
CA ARG A 124 -3.04 -10.22 8.76
C ARG A 124 -2.26 -9.34 9.74
N GLU A 125 -2.36 -9.63 11.02
CA GLU A 125 -1.72 -8.84 12.07
C GLU A 125 -0.19 -8.81 11.90
N GLU A 126 0.42 -9.95 11.64
CA GLU A 126 1.85 -10.07 11.38
C GLU A 126 2.27 -9.25 10.14
N ILE A 127 1.47 -9.29 9.07
CA ILE A 127 1.72 -8.53 7.85
C ILE A 127 1.64 -7.03 8.12
N VAL A 128 0.62 -6.57 8.84
CA VAL A 128 0.46 -5.14 9.19
C VAL A 128 1.60 -4.67 10.09
N ILE A 129 1.97 -5.45 11.10
CA ILE A 129 3.12 -5.14 11.98
C ILE A 129 4.39 -5.04 11.15
N TYR A 130 4.62 -6.00 10.24
CA TYR A 130 5.78 -5.98 9.34
C TYR A 130 5.81 -4.70 8.48
N MET A 131 4.68 -4.31 7.87
CA MET A 131 4.60 -3.10 7.04
C MET A 131 4.89 -1.82 7.85
N LYS A 132 4.35 -1.71 9.07
CA LYS A 132 4.61 -0.59 9.98
C LYS A 132 6.09 -0.53 10.38
N THR A 133 6.68 -1.67 10.71
CA THR A 133 8.10 -1.78 11.05
C THR A 133 8.97 -1.35 9.88
N LEU A 134 8.63 -1.78 8.66
CA LEU A 134 9.38 -1.42 7.46
C LEU A 134 9.23 0.08 7.14
N LEU A 135 8.04 0.67 7.29
CA LEU A 135 7.82 2.10 7.12
C LEU A 135 8.64 2.92 8.12
N SER A 136 8.64 2.52 9.38
CA SER A 136 9.47 3.14 10.42
C SER A 136 10.96 3.03 10.10
N TRP A 137 11.40 1.86 9.61
CA TRP A 137 12.79 1.68 9.19
C TRP A 137 13.17 2.63 8.04
N PHE A 138 12.32 2.78 7.01
CA PHE A 138 12.55 3.74 5.93
C PHE A 138 12.67 5.17 6.46
N SER A 139 11.77 5.57 7.36
CA SER A 139 11.76 6.91 7.94
C SER A 139 13.04 7.21 8.73
N ASN A 140 13.53 6.25 9.50
CA ASN A 140 14.78 6.39 10.25
C ASN A 140 16.01 6.49 9.34
N GLN A 141 15.98 5.87 8.14
CA GLN A 141 17.08 5.98 7.18
C GLN A 141 17.10 7.32 6.43
N GLN A 142 16.00 8.07 6.47
CA GLN A 142 15.85 9.31 5.69
C GLN A 142 16.62 10.49 6.28
N GLU A 143 17.00 10.47 7.56
CA GLU A 143 17.63 11.64 8.25
C GLU A 143 18.81 12.25 7.48
N ASN A 144 19.52 11.45 6.65
CA ASN A 144 20.68 11.88 5.87
C ASN A 144 20.62 11.52 4.39
N LYS A 145 19.48 11.06 3.87
CA LYS A 145 19.37 10.54 2.49
C LYS A 145 18.07 10.96 1.81
N ALA A 146 18.12 11.18 0.52
CA ALA A 146 16.91 11.31 -0.29
C ALA A 146 16.07 10.01 -0.24
N SER A 147 14.73 10.12 -0.20
CA SER A 147 13.82 8.95 -0.12
C SER A 147 14.08 7.91 -1.22
N SER A 148 14.38 8.36 -2.44
CA SER A 148 14.73 7.46 -3.56
C SER A 148 15.97 6.62 -3.27
N LYS A 149 17.00 7.22 -2.64
CA LYS A 149 18.23 6.51 -2.29
C LYS A 149 17.99 5.46 -1.22
N VAL A 150 17.16 5.76 -0.23
CA VAL A 150 16.79 4.78 0.82
C VAL A 150 16.12 3.55 0.20
N LEU A 151 15.19 3.75 -0.76
CA LEU A 151 14.53 2.64 -1.45
C LEU A 151 15.48 1.85 -2.35
N ILE A 152 16.40 2.51 -3.05
CA ILE A 152 17.42 1.84 -3.87
C ILE A 152 18.33 1.00 -2.97
N ASP A 153 18.82 1.56 -1.87
CA ASP A 153 19.67 0.84 -0.91
C ASP A 153 18.94 -0.38 -0.34
N PHE A 154 17.63 -0.25 -0.03
CA PHE A 154 16.80 -1.37 0.41
C PHE A 154 16.72 -2.47 -0.66
N LEU A 155 16.43 -2.12 -1.92
CA LEU A 155 16.33 -3.09 -3.02
C LEU A 155 17.64 -3.83 -3.29
N LEU A 156 18.77 -3.13 -3.22
CA LEU A 156 20.09 -3.72 -3.45
C LEU A 156 20.48 -4.69 -2.35
N ASN A 157 20.07 -4.44 -1.11
CA ASN A 157 20.39 -5.25 0.05
C ASN A 157 19.28 -6.24 0.44
N TYR A 158 18.16 -6.24 -0.28
CA TYR A 158 17.07 -7.17 0.01
C TYR A 158 17.48 -8.61 -0.31
N PRO A 159 17.39 -9.54 0.65
CA PRO A 159 17.80 -10.91 0.41
C PRO A 159 16.96 -11.52 -0.71
N ARG A 160 17.60 -11.82 -1.83
CA ARG A 160 16.96 -12.56 -2.92
C ARG A 160 16.79 -14.00 -2.44
N THR A 161 15.56 -14.35 -2.09
CA THR A 161 15.24 -15.78 -1.95
C THR A 161 15.35 -16.39 -3.34
N ASN A 162 16.38 -17.21 -3.54
CA ASN A 162 16.46 -18.06 -4.72
C ASN A 162 15.22 -18.95 -4.73
N SER A 163 14.28 -18.63 -5.60
CA SER A 163 13.08 -19.42 -5.88
C SER A 163 13.38 -20.55 -6.84
#